data_fd2a5dacd104c965bc75d860e880cb27
#
_entry.id   fd2a5dacd104c965bc75d860e880cb27
#
_cell.length_a   1.000
_cell.length_b   1.000
_cell.length_c   1.000
_cell.angle_alpha   90.00
_cell.angle_beta   90.00
_cell.angle_gamma   90.00
#
_symmetry.space_group_name_H-M   'P 1'
#
loop_
_entity.id
_entity.type
_entity.pdbx_description
1 polymer ?
#
loop_
_entity_poly.entity_id
_entity_poly.type
_entity_poly.pdbx_seq_one_letter_code
_entity_poly.pdbx_strand_id
1 'polypeptide(L)'
;EVDGFENAYSATEIGAKNDATSIDNVKSAVKLIRTANTLRAADGLDPLKINSALMASAQVNANARQANPTQEIDDYLGLGWKENASSGQSDPLDGWYTQQKKLWDAGDKNSEKTVNYRNLSDPTLTLTGLGLNTAGDKAPSADQLLIHATTLQYGYDVDAYQALLD
;
A
#
# COMPACT_ATOMS: atom_id res chain seq x y z
N GLU A 1 -1.19 -8.83 22.18
CA GLU A 1 -1.62 -9.99 21.40
C GLU A 1 -0.89 -9.99 20.06
N VAL A 2 -0.06 -11.02 19.87
CA VAL A 2 0.85 -11.15 18.72
C VAL A 2 0.14 -11.78 17.51
N ASP A 3 -1.12 -12.18 17.69
CA ASP A 3 -1.88 -13.03 16.78
C ASP A 3 -2.09 -12.44 15.38
N GLY A 4 -2.28 -11.13 15.26
CA GLY A 4 -2.57 -10.50 13.96
C GLY A 4 -1.37 -10.51 13.01
N PHE A 5 -0.18 -10.18 13.52
CA PHE A 5 1.05 -10.19 12.72
C PHE A 5 1.47 -11.62 12.33
N GLU A 6 1.46 -12.56 13.28
CA GLU A 6 1.85 -13.95 13.01
C GLU A 6 0.97 -14.59 11.95
N ASN A 7 -0.34 -14.35 12.01
CA ASN A 7 -1.27 -14.84 11.01
C ASN A 7 -1.01 -14.24 9.62
N ALA A 8 -0.76 -12.92 9.52
CA ALA A 8 -0.43 -12.28 8.26
C ALA A 8 0.95 -12.73 7.74
N TYR A 9 1.96 -12.80 8.64
CA TYR A 9 3.31 -13.19 8.30
C TYR A 9 3.44 -14.65 7.85
N SER A 10 2.56 -15.53 8.27
CA SER A 10 2.61 -16.97 7.92
C SER A 10 2.60 -17.25 6.41
N ALA A 11 2.09 -16.31 5.60
CA ALA A 11 2.08 -16.39 4.14
C ALA A 11 3.32 -15.78 3.47
N THR A 12 4.31 -15.31 4.25
CA THR A 12 5.50 -14.63 3.73
C THR A 12 6.67 -15.60 3.58
N GLU A 13 7.21 -15.68 2.37
CA GLU A 13 8.45 -16.42 2.06
C GLU A 13 9.52 -15.40 1.63
N ILE A 14 10.29 -14.89 2.61
CA ILE A 14 11.22 -13.77 2.40
C ILE A 14 12.13 -14.00 1.20
N GLY A 15 12.06 -13.06 0.23
CA GLY A 15 12.88 -13.06 -0.97
C GLY A 15 12.49 -14.10 -2.02
N ALA A 16 11.47 -14.92 -1.77
CA ALA A 16 10.99 -15.88 -2.75
C ALA A 16 10.46 -15.18 -4.00
N LYS A 17 10.64 -15.83 -5.14
CA LYS A 17 10.16 -15.30 -6.42
C LYS A 17 8.65 -15.01 -6.34
N ASN A 18 8.26 -13.82 -6.75
CA ASN A 18 6.88 -13.31 -6.74
C ASN A 18 6.30 -13.01 -5.34
N ASP A 19 6.96 -13.37 -4.24
CA ASP A 19 6.62 -12.86 -2.91
C ASP A 19 6.76 -11.33 -2.86
N ALA A 20 5.97 -10.67 -2.02
CA ALA A 20 6.03 -9.20 -1.92
C ALA A 20 7.39 -8.68 -1.42
N THR A 21 8.19 -9.54 -0.78
CA THR A 21 9.56 -9.24 -0.32
C THR A 21 10.63 -9.50 -1.39
N SER A 22 10.28 -10.04 -2.58
CA SER A 22 11.23 -10.19 -3.67
C SER A 22 11.67 -8.82 -4.19
N ILE A 23 12.94 -8.70 -4.58
CA ILE A 23 13.49 -7.40 -5.03
C ILE A 23 12.71 -6.82 -6.23
N ASP A 24 12.23 -7.66 -7.14
CA ASP A 24 11.46 -7.23 -8.30
C ASP A 24 10.11 -6.65 -7.90
N ASN A 25 9.42 -7.26 -6.93
CA ASN A 25 8.16 -6.77 -6.40
C ASN A 25 8.36 -5.52 -5.54
N VAL A 26 9.43 -5.44 -4.76
CA VAL A 26 9.79 -4.21 -4.03
C VAL A 26 10.02 -3.05 -4.99
N LYS A 27 10.79 -3.25 -6.05
CA LYS A 27 11.00 -2.23 -7.09
C LYS A 27 9.70 -1.83 -7.79
N SER A 28 8.82 -2.79 -8.03
CA SER A 28 7.49 -2.53 -8.61
C SER A 28 6.58 -1.75 -7.65
N ALA A 29 6.61 -2.07 -6.37
CA ALA A 29 5.88 -1.33 -5.33
C ALA A 29 6.35 0.13 -5.24
N VAL A 30 7.66 0.38 -5.31
CA VAL A 30 8.21 1.74 -5.32
C VAL A 30 7.74 2.52 -6.56
N LYS A 31 7.62 1.87 -7.72
CA LYS A 31 7.04 2.51 -8.93
C LYS A 31 5.58 2.89 -8.72
N LEU A 32 4.79 2.03 -8.06
CA LEU A 32 3.40 2.36 -7.72
C LEU A 32 3.30 3.54 -6.77
N ILE A 33 4.17 3.63 -5.75
CA ILE A 33 4.22 4.81 -4.87
C ILE A 33 4.58 6.08 -5.66
N ARG A 34 5.52 6.00 -6.60
CA ARG A 34 5.85 7.11 -7.49
C ARG A 34 4.64 7.55 -8.32
N THR A 35 3.88 6.61 -8.86
CA THR A 35 2.64 6.90 -9.60
C THR A 35 1.60 7.53 -8.67
N ALA A 36 1.40 7.00 -7.46
CA ALA A 36 0.52 7.60 -6.47
C ALA A 36 0.90 9.06 -6.16
N ASN A 37 2.20 9.34 -6.03
CA ASN A 37 2.69 10.72 -5.83
C ASN A 37 2.44 11.63 -7.03
N THR A 38 2.49 11.11 -8.26
CA THR A 38 2.09 11.88 -9.46
C THR A 38 0.61 12.23 -9.42
N LEU A 39 -0.25 11.30 -9.00
CA LEU A 39 -1.68 11.52 -8.84
C LEU A 39 -1.97 12.54 -7.72
N ARG A 40 -1.27 12.43 -6.59
CA ARG A 40 -1.37 13.41 -5.49
C ARG A 40 -0.95 14.80 -5.94
N ALA A 41 0.12 14.93 -6.69
CA ALA A 41 0.58 16.22 -7.22
C ALA A 41 -0.47 16.86 -8.16
N ALA A 42 -1.19 16.06 -8.94
CA ALA A 42 -2.28 16.54 -9.77
C ALA A 42 -3.46 17.10 -8.95
N ASP A 43 -3.64 16.60 -7.72
CA ASP A 43 -4.61 17.13 -6.75
C ASP A 43 -4.02 18.25 -5.85
N GLY A 44 -2.79 18.70 -6.11
CA GLY A 44 -2.10 19.76 -5.36
C GLY A 44 -1.57 19.33 -3.98
N LEU A 45 -1.33 18.05 -3.79
CA LEU A 45 -0.88 17.46 -2.53
C LEU A 45 0.63 17.17 -2.54
N ASP A 46 1.24 17.25 -1.37
CA ASP A 46 2.62 16.85 -1.17
C ASP A 46 2.83 15.33 -1.40
N PRO A 47 4.02 14.93 -1.88
CA PRO A 47 4.32 13.53 -2.08
C PRO A 47 4.39 12.76 -0.76
N LEU A 48 3.93 11.51 -0.78
CA LEU A 48 4.15 10.54 0.27
C LEU A 48 5.63 10.17 0.33
N LYS A 49 6.18 10.04 1.53
CA LYS A 49 7.51 9.49 1.78
C LYS A 49 7.41 8.02 2.16
N ILE A 50 8.42 7.24 1.81
CA ILE A 50 8.46 5.80 2.09
C ILE A 50 9.04 5.57 3.48
N ASN A 51 8.30 4.84 4.32
CA ASN A 51 8.79 4.36 5.60
C ASN A 51 9.05 2.85 5.54
N SER A 52 10.23 2.41 6.00
CA SER A 52 10.66 1.00 5.89
C SER A 52 9.78 0.04 6.71
N ALA A 53 9.28 0.46 7.87
CA ALA A 53 8.39 -0.38 8.68
C ALA A 53 7.03 -0.57 7.97
N LEU A 54 6.50 0.50 7.37
CA LEU A 54 5.28 0.41 6.58
C LEU A 54 5.49 -0.43 5.31
N MET A 55 6.66 -0.34 4.66
CA MET A 55 6.99 -1.21 3.53
C MET A 55 6.97 -2.68 3.93
N ALA A 56 7.64 -3.04 5.02
CA ALA A 56 7.68 -4.42 5.52
C ALA A 56 6.26 -4.91 5.89
N SER A 57 5.48 -4.11 6.57
CA SER A 57 4.10 -4.47 6.95
C SER A 57 3.18 -4.62 5.74
N ALA A 58 3.26 -3.70 4.78
CA ALA A 58 2.48 -3.79 3.55
C ALA A 58 2.85 -5.03 2.70
N GLN A 59 4.12 -5.44 2.71
CA GLN A 59 4.55 -6.68 2.05
C GLN A 59 3.93 -7.91 2.71
N VAL A 60 3.96 -7.98 4.05
CA VAL A 60 3.32 -9.06 4.82
C VAL A 60 1.83 -9.12 4.53
N ASN A 61 1.15 -7.97 4.52
CA ASN A 61 -0.28 -7.88 4.24
C ASN A 61 -0.61 -8.31 2.79
N ALA A 62 0.18 -7.88 1.81
CA ALA A 62 -0.02 -8.29 0.42
C ALA A 62 0.13 -9.82 0.22
N ASN A 63 1.09 -10.43 0.91
CA ASN A 63 1.28 -11.88 0.91
C ASN A 63 0.08 -12.61 1.54
N ALA A 64 -0.38 -12.13 2.69
CA ALA A 64 -1.55 -12.68 3.37
C ALA A 64 -2.80 -12.62 2.48
N ARG A 65 -3.05 -11.48 1.82
CA ARG A 65 -4.18 -11.32 0.89
C ARG A 65 -4.05 -12.14 -0.38
N GLN A 66 -2.85 -12.41 -0.85
CA GLN A 66 -2.65 -13.32 -1.98
C GLN A 66 -3.03 -14.76 -1.62
N ALA A 67 -2.75 -15.18 -0.39
CA ALA A 67 -3.16 -16.48 0.16
C ALA A 67 -4.66 -16.51 0.47
N ASN A 68 -5.19 -15.45 1.09
CA ASN A 68 -6.59 -15.31 1.47
C ASN A 68 -7.10 -13.88 1.19
N PRO A 69 -7.75 -13.64 0.03
CA PRO A 69 -8.18 -12.31 -0.40
C PRO A 69 -9.17 -11.60 0.54
N THR A 70 -9.86 -12.34 1.38
CA THR A 70 -10.84 -11.80 2.33
C THR A 70 -10.32 -11.68 3.76
N GLN A 71 -9.03 -11.92 3.97
CA GLN A 71 -8.43 -11.82 5.30
C GLN A 71 -8.50 -10.38 5.80
N GLU A 72 -9.12 -10.21 6.96
CA GLU A 72 -9.03 -8.96 7.71
C GLU A 72 -7.66 -8.90 8.41
N ILE A 73 -7.00 -7.75 8.31
CA ILE A 73 -5.68 -7.53 8.90
C ILE A 73 -5.77 -6.28 9.76
N ASP A 74 -5.61 -6.49 11.06
CA ASP A 74 -5.61 -5.41 12.04
C ASP A 74 -4.31 -4.59 11.98
N ASP A 75 -4.37 -3.35 12.45
CA ASP A 75 -3.18 -2.52 12.68
C ASP A 75 -2.35 -3.08 13.85
N TYR A 76 -1.58 -4.12 13.58
CA TYR A 76 -0.77 -4.82 14.58
C TYR A 76 0.45 -3.99 15.05
N LEU A 77 0.74 -2.86 14.41
CA LEU A 77 1.76 -1.91 14.87
C LEU A 77 1.19 -0.81 15.76
N GLY A 78 -0.13 -0.68 15.83
CA GLY A 78 -0.79 0.37 16.60
C GLY A 78 -0.51 1.78 16.09
N LEU A 79 -0.29 1.94 14.78
CA LEU A 79 0.08 3.20 14.15
C LEU A 79 -1.13 4.03 13.69
N GLY A 80 -2.33 3.48 13.74
CA GLY A 80 -3.53 4.10 13.19
C GLY A 80 -3.49 4.21 11.68
N TRP A 81 -2.92 3.22 11.00
CA TRP A 81 -2.81 3.27 9.55
C TRP A 81 -4.17 3.29 8.84
N LYS A 82 -4.19 3.93 7.68
CA LYS A 82 -5.22 3.74 6.66
C LYS A 82 -4.68 2.75 5.64
N GLU A 83 -5.55 1.90 5.14
CA GLU A 83 -5.16 0.83 4.23
C GLU A 83 -5.93 0.92 2.93
N ASN A 84 -5.21 0.75 1.81
CA ASN A 84 -5.76 0.48 0.50
C ASN A 84 -5.34 -0.92 0.09
N ALA A 85 -6.28 -1.81 -0.12
CA ALA A 85 -5.99 -3.19 -0.49
C ALA A 85 -6.71 -3.59 -1.78
N SER A 86 -6.07 -4.44 -2.57
CA SER A 86 -6.68 -5.05 -3.75
C SER A 86 -6.18 -6.47 -3.94
N SER A 87 -7.05 -7.31 -4.49
CA SER A 87 -6.72 -8.66 -4.94
C SER A 87 -7.27 -8.86 -6.34
N GLY A 88 -6.43 -9.39 -7.22
CA GLY A 88 -6.87 -9.69 -8.58
C GLY A 88 -6.89 -8.48 -9.54
N GLN A 89 -6.19 -7.39 -9.22
CA GLN A 89 -6.08 -6.22 -10.08
C GLN A 89 -4.62 -6.02 -10.54
N SER A 90 -4.41 -5.91 -11.83
CA SER A 90 -3.08 -5.64 -12.40
C SER A 90 -2.60 -4.21 -12.14
N ASP A 91 -3.51 -3.26 -12.04
CA ASP A 91 -3.24 -1.87 -11.66
C ASP A 91 -4.13 -1.46 -10.47
N PRO A 92 -3.60 -1.55 -9.24
CA PRO A 92 -4.37 -1.19 -8.07
C PRO A 92 -4.72 0.30 -8.02
N LEU A 93 -3.87 1.18 -8.57
CA LEU A 93 -4.12 2.63 -8.55
C LEU A 93 -5.28 3.03 -9.47
N ASP A 94 -5.53 2.31 -10.55
CA ASP A 94 -6.74 2.55 -11.34
C ASP A 94 -8.00 2.35 -10.49
N GLY A 95 -8.05 1.24 -9.73
CA GLY A 95 -9.16 0.96 -8.81
C GLY A 95 -9.23 1.97 -7.65
N TRP A 96 -8.12 2.20 -6.96
CA TRP A 96 -8.08 3.03 -5.75
C TRP A 96 -8.24 4.51 -6.01
N TYR A 97 -7.68 5.01 -7.11
CA TYR A 97 -7.73 6.43 -7.43
C TYR A 97 -8.69 6.73 -8.56
N THR A 98 -8.45 6.23 -9.77
CA THR A 98 -9.17 6.67 -10.98
C THR A 98 -10.66 6.36 -10.90
N GLN A 99 -11.02 5.14 -10.56
CA GLN A 99 -12.43 4.72 -10.51
C GLN A 99 -13.15 5.36 -9.32
N GLN A 100 -12.53 5.40 -8.15
CA GLN A 100 -13.13 5.97 -6.96
C GLN A 100 -13.22 7.50 -7.02
N LYS A 101 -12.26 8.17 -7.68
CA LYS A 101 -12.35 9.61 -7.94
C LYS A 101 -13.57 9.97 -8.79
N LYS A 102 -13.92 9.16 -9.79
CA LYS A 102 -15.13 9.38 -10.58
C LYS A 102 -16.40 9.35 -9.72
N LEU A 103 -16.47 8.42 -8.77
CA LEU A 103 -17.59 8.35 -7.82
C LEU A 103 -17.59 9.56 -6.88
N TRP A 104 -16.43 9.95 -6.39
CA TRP A 104 -16.25 11.13 -5.56
C TRP A 104 -16.72 12.41 -6.30
N ASP A 105 -16.30 12.59 -7.54
CA ASP A 105 -16.67 13.75 -8.36
C ASP A 105 -18.17 13.75 -8.70
N ALA A 106 -18.79 12.55 -8.79
CA ALA A 106 -20.24 12.37 -8.96
C ALA A 106 -21.06 12.62 -7.68
N GLY A 107 -20.41 12.92 -6.54
CA GLY A 107 -21.08 13.29 -5.29
C GLY A 107 -21.03 12.23 -4.18
N ASP A 108 -20.46 11.06 -4.42
CA ASP A 108 -20.27 10.04 -3.37
C ASP A 108 -19.07 10.39 -2.49
N LYS A 109 -19.31 11.21 -1.47
CA LYS A 109 -18.24 11.73 -0.60
C LYS A 109 -17.93 10.85 0.62
N ASN A 110 -18.78 9.89 0.95
CA ASN A 110 -18.73 9.23 2.26
C ASN A 110 -18.89 7.70 2.22
N SER A 111 -19.15 7.09 1.07
CA SER A 111 -19.34 5.64 1.02
C SER A 111 -18.00 4.88 1.06
N GLU A 112 -18.07 3.58 1.37
CA GLU A 112 -16.95 2.66 1.28
C GLU A 112 -16.36 2.57 -0.14
N LYS A 113 -17.16 2.95 -1.15
CA LYS A 113 -16.74 2.94 -2.56
C LYS A 113 -15.74 4.03 -2.92
N THR A 114 -15.48 5.00 -2.04
CA THR A 114 -14.52 6.10 -2.25
C THR A 114 -13.42 6.13 -1.20
N VAL A 115 -13.34 5.13 -0.32
CA VAL A 115 -12.41 5.12 0.81
C VAL A 115 -10.94 5.17 0.37
N ASN A 116 -10.58 4.41 -0.66
CA ASN A 116 -9.18 4.37 -1.12
C ASN A 116 -8.75 5.69 -1.76
N TYR A 117 -9.64 6.32 -2.54
CA TYR A 117 -9.39 7.66 -3.07
C TYR A 117 -9.23 8.68 -1.94
N ARG A 118 -10.09 8.63 -0.92
CA ARG A 118 -9.99 9.52 0.25
C ARG A 118 -8.67 9.33 0.99
N ASN A 119 -8.19 8.10 1.16
CA ASN A 119 -6.89 7.83 1.76
C ASN A 119 -5.75 8.44 0.92
N LEU A 120 -5.77 8.24 -0.40
CA LEU A 120 -4.75 8.77 -1.30
C LEU A 120 -4.78 10.29 -1.43
N SER A 121 -5.94 10.92 -1.24
CA SER A 121 -6.12 12.38 -1.33
C SER A 121 -6.12 13.08 0.03
N ASP A 122 -5.86 12.38 1.11
CA ASP A 122 -5.76 12.99 2.44
C ASP A 122 -4.40 13.72 2.59
N PRO A 123 -4.41 15.06 2.77
CA PRO A 123 -3.18 15.83 2.93
C PRO A 123 -2.46 15.55 4.25
N THR A 124 -3.13 14.96 5.23
CA THR A 124 -2.58 14.65 6.54
C THR A 124 -1.83 13.33 6.59
N LEU A 125 -2.07 12.44 5.63
CA LEU A 125 -1.32 11.20 5.48
C LEU A 125 -0.07 11.47 4.64
N THR A 126 1.11 11.28 5.23
CA THR A 126 2.39 11.72 4.66
C THR A 126 3.43 10.62 4.53
N LEU A 127 3.25 9.51 5.22
CA LEU A 127 4.12 8.34 5.14
C LEU A 127 3.36 7.14 4.59
N THR A 128 4.06 6.32 3.80
CA THR A 128 3.48 5.13 3.18
C THR A 128 4.45 3.97 3.09
N GLY A 129 3.90 2.78 2.97
CA GLY A 129 4.54 1.59 2.45
C GLY A 129 3.58 0.87 1.53
N LEU A 130 4.10 0.11 0.57
CA LEU A 130 3.32 -0.66 -0.38
C LEU A 130 3.96 -2.03 -0.61
N GLY A 131 3.15 -3.08 -0.53
CA GLY A 131 3.50 -4.44 -0.90
C GLY A 131 2.76 -4.88 -2.15
N LEU A 132 3.42 -5.66 -2.98
CA LEU A 132 2.86 -6.26 -4.19
C LEU A 132 3.28 -7.72 -4.25
N ASN A 133 2.32 -8.65 -4.21
CA ASN A 133 2.57 -10.07 -4.40
C ASN A 133 2.06 -10.49 -5.78
N THR A 134 2.93 -11.14 -6.57
CA THR A 134 2.64 -11.59 -7.93
C THR A 134 2.65 -13.12 -8.05
N ALA A 135 2.50 -13.84 -6.95
CA ALA A 135 2.59 -15.31 -6.93
C ALA A 135 1.39 -15.98 -7.59
N GLY A 136 1.68 -17.09 -8.27
CA GLY A 136 0.69 -17.97 -8.86
C GLY A 136 0.08 -17.45 -10.16
N ASP A 137 -0.97 -18.13 -10.61
CA ASP A 137 -1.73 -17.80 -11.83
C ASP A 137 -2.82 -16.74 -11.56
N LYS A 138 -2.92 -16.27 -10.34
CA LYS A 138 -3.87 -15.23 -9.94
C LYS A 138 -3.30 -13.84 -10.25
N ALA A 139 -4.18 -12.90 -10.51
CA ALA A 139 -3.76 -11.51 -10.60
C ALA A 139 -3.17 -11.02 -9.26
N PRO A 140 -2.27 -10.01 -9.29
CA PRO A 140 -1.55 -9.55 -8.11
C PRO A 140 -2.46 -9.10 -6.96
N SER A 141 -1.97 -9.28 -5.75
CA SER A 141 -2.48 -8.60 -4.55
C SER A 141 -1.57 -7.44 -4.19
N ALA A 142 -2.16 -6.30 -3.88
CA ALA A 142 -1.46 -5.11 -3.43
C ALA A 142 -2.04 -4.62 -2.10
N ASP A 143 -1.17 -4.11 -1.25
CA ASP A 143 -1.53 -3.51 0.03
C ASP A 143 -0.73 -2.23 0.23
N GLN A 144 -1.39 -1.13 0.52
CA GLN A 144 -0.76 0.15 0.80
C GLN A 144 -1.20 0.65 2.17
N LEU A 145 -0.24 0.93 3.01
CA LEU A 145 -0.43 1.53 4.33
C LEU A 145 -0.04 3.00 4.30
N LEU A 146 -0.86 3.84 4.93
CA LEU A 146 -0.66 5.28 5.00
C LEU A 146 -0.86 5.76 6.44
N ILE A 147 0.05 6.60 6.93
CA ILE A 147 -0.04 7.18 8.27
C ILE A 147 0.32 8.67 8.30
N HIS A 148 -0.05 9.32 9.41
CA HIS A 148 0.47 10.63 9.77
C HIS A 148 1.94 10.55 10.23
N ALA A 149 2.77 11.51 9.85
CA ALA A 149 4.19 11.56 10.24
C ALA A 149 4.44 11.72 11.75
N THR A 150 3.42 12.08 12.55
CA THR A 150 3.55 12.28 13.99
C THR A 150 3.91 11.02 14.77
N THR A 151 3.64 9.84 14.21
CA THR A 151 3.88 8.55 14.87
C THR A 151 5.25 7.97 14.50
N LEU A 152 5.69 8.14 13.25
CA LEU A 152 7.01 7.76 12.75
C LEU A 152 7.61 8.98 12.05
N GLN A 153 8.77 9.45 12.52
CA GLN A 153 9.36 10.72 12.06
C GLN A 153 10.18 10.60 10.77
N TYR A 154 10.47 9.38 10.31
CA TYR A 154 11.38 9.18 9.19
C TYR A 154 10.70 8.57 7.98
N GLY A 155 10.87 9.24 6.84
CA GLY A 155 10.50 8.74 5.53
C GLY A 155 11.54 9.13 4.50
N TYR A 156 11.79 8.24 3.56
CA TYR A 156 12.63 8.49 2.40
C TYR A 156 11.81 9.12 1.29
N ASP A 157 12.38 10.08 0.58
CA ASP A 157 11.87 10.42 -0.74
C ASP A 157 11.95 9.18 -1.65
N VAL A 158 11.03 9.06 -2.60
CA VAL A 158 10.94 7.85 -3.45
C VAL A 158 12.25 7.58 -4.19
N ASP A 159 12.94 8.62 -4.67
CA ASP A 159 14.22 8.48 -5.36
C ASP A 159 15.34 7.99 -4.44
N ALA A 160 15.37 8.50 -3.20
CA ALA A 160 16.32 8.05 -2.19
C ALA A 160 16.09 6.60 -1.79
N TYR A 161 14.83 6.18 -1.66
CA TYR A 161 14.51 4.78 -1.37
C TYR A 161 14.85 3.86 -2.55
N GLN A 162 14.56 4.28 -3.78
CA GLN A 162 14.93 3.53 -4.98
C GLN A 162 16.44 3.29 -5.05
N ALA A 163 17.24 4.30 -4.72
CA ALA A 163 18.69 4.17 -4.72
C ALA A 163 19.26 3.15 -3.71
N LEU A 164 18.48 2.78 -2.69
CA LEU A 164 18.85 1.69 -1.76
C LEU A 164 18.63 0.29 -2.36
N LEU A 165 17.86 0.20 -3.43
CA LEU A 165 17.47 -1.07 -4.08
C LEU A 165 18.33 -1.38 -5.33
N ASP A 166 19.11 -0.43 -5.79
CA ASP A 166 19.97 -0.52 -7.00
C ASP A 166 21.42 -0.90 -6.63
#